data_8faf2981997941f1fca5b4ea15a84954
#
_entry.id   8faf2981997941f1fca5b4ea15a84954
#
_cell.length_a   1.000
_cell.length_b   1.000
_cell.length_c   1.000
_cell.angle_alpha   90.00
_cell.angle_beta   90.00
_cell.angle_gamma   90.00
#
_symmetry.space_group_name_H-M   'P 1'
#
loop_
_entity.id
_entity.type
_entity.pdbx_description
1 polymer ?
#
loop_
_entity_poly.entity_id
_entity_poly.type
_entity_poly.pdbx_seq_one_letter_code
_entity_poly.pdbx_strand_id
1 'polypeptide(L)'
;MMTATLDIATVQAFLLVAELQGFTRAAEALGTTQAAVSMKLQRLEAVLGKRLVERSPRAVRLTAEGAVFLDSARALMQAHDRAVSGQQPARQQLSLGISDHAAGPELVPLLERLHLVSPQLALAVTIDFSRKLLDAYDGGELDAVIVRQEAGRRGGEKLTEDEFGWFASPRLQWRPGVSLPLATLAPPCGVRALAVRALDKAGIGWNEAFVGGGVTAAAAAALAGLATAPMARRIAPLGLVDIGPAQGLPRLGSSKVMLHSKVSDPAKLAALRTLAATFRSVVAAG
;
A
#
# COMPACT_ATOMS: atom_id res chain seq x y z
N MET A 1 -15.97 34.28 -24.28
CA MET A 1 -15.04 34.29 -23.13
C MET A 1 -13.69 33.85 -23.66
N MET A 2 -12.69 34.73 -23.69
CA MET A 2 -11.31 34.32 -24.03
C MET A 2 -10.80 33.46 -22.87
N THR A 3 -10.54 32.20 -23.15
CA THR A 3 -9.89 31.28 -22.18
C THR A 3 -8.47 31.78 -21.93
N ALA A 4 -8.16 32.09 -20.67
CA ALA A 4 -6.81 32.47 -20.27
C ALA A 4 -5.83 31.35 -20.58
N THR A 5 -4.79 31.63 -21.35
CA THR A 5 -3.75 30.64 -21.70
C THR A 5 -2.57 30.77 -20.71
N LEU A 6 -2.17 29.69 -20.10
CA LEU A 6 -1.01 29.64 -19.21
C LEU A 6 0.28 29.42 -20.01
N ASP A 7 1.29 30.22 -19.72
CA ASP A 7 2.65 30.02 -20.22
C ASP A 7 3.40 29.03 -19.32
N ILE A 8 3.85 27.93 -19.89
CA ILE A 8 4.57 26.85 -19.20
C ILE A 8 5.78 27.37 -18.41
N ALA A 9 6.55 28.31 -18.98
CA ALA A 9 7.73 28.85 -18.30
C ALA A 9 7.35 29.68 -17.05
N THR A 10 6.14 30.26 -17.00
CA THR A 10 5.65 30.95 -15.80
C THR A 10 5.20 29.98 -14.72
N VAL A 11 4.57 28.86 -15.11
CA VAL A 11 4.16 27.78 -14.20
C VAL A 11 5.38 27.09 -13.60
N GLN A 12 6.41 26.81 -14.41
CA GLN A 12 7.67 26.24 -13.96
C GLN A 12 8.38 27.15 -12.94
N ALA A 13 8.40 28.46 -13.20
CA ALA A 13 8.98 29.43 -12.25
C ALA A 13 8.24 29.44 -10.91
N PHE A 14 6.90 29.36 -10.92
CA PHE A 14 6.10 29.26 -9.70
C PHE A 14 6.44 27.99 -8.90
N LEU A 15 6.52 26.83 -9.56
CA LEU A 15 6.84 25.56 -8.89
C LEU A 15 8.19 25.62 -8.21
N LEU A 16 9.21 26.11 -8.89
CA LEU A 16 10.56 26.22 -8.31
C LEU A 16 10.63 27.23 -7.17
N VAL A 17 9.91 28.35 -7.24
CA VAL A 17 9.80 29.31 -6.12
C VAL A 17 9.13 28.66 -4.91
N ALA A 18 8.08 27.87 -5.12
CA ALA A 18 7.35 27.15 -4.08
C ALA A 18 8.20 26.06 -3.41
N GLU A 19 8.90 25.25 -4.21
CA GLU A 19 9.71 24.12 -3.74
C GLU A 19 10.99 24.58 -3.05
N LEU A 20 11.69 25.51 -3.67
CA LEU A 20 12.96 26.06 -3.13
C LEU A 20 12.74 27.18 -2.12
N GLN A 21 11.50 27.62 -1.88
CA GLN A 21 11.13 28.68 -0.94
C GLN A 21 11.98 29.97 -1.11
N GLY A 22 12.30 30.32 -2.38
CA GLY A 22 13.16 31.44 -2.66
C GLY A 22 13.33 31.78 -4.13
N PHE A 23 13.24 33.09 -4.45
CA PHE A 23 13.39 33.58 -5.83
C PHE A 23 14.81 33.44 -6.37
N THR A 24 15.83 33.65 -5.55
CA THR A 24 17.23 33.51 -5.95
C THR A 24 17.56 32.06 -6.29
N ARG A 25 17.18 31.14 -5.42
CA ARG A 25 17.39 29.70 -5.65
C ARG A 25 16.64 29.19 -6.87
N ALA A 26 15.41 29.69 -7.09
CA ALA A 26 14.65 29.37 -8.30
C ALA A 26 15.30 29.93 -9.57
N ALA A 27 15.92 31.11 -9.49
CA ALA A 27 16.64 31.73 -10.59
C ALA A 27 17.91 30.95 -10.94
N GLU A 28 18.68 30.52 -9.96
CA GLU A 28 19.84 29.66 -10.12
C GLU A 28 19.47 28.34 -10.81
N ALA A 29 18.40 27.69 -10.33
CA ALA A 29 17.89 26.44 -10.92
C ALA A 29 17.41 26.60 -12.35
N LEU A 30 16.92 27.79 -12.76
CA LEU A 30 16.48 28.11 -14.10
C LEU A 30 17.58 28.71 -14.99
N GLY A 31 18.79 28.89 -14.49
CA GLY A 31 19.86 29.55 -15.22
C GLY A 31 19.52 31.00 -15.65
N THR A 32 18.77 31.75 -14.82
CA THR A 32 18.29 33.09 -15.11
C THR A 32 18.46 34.06 -13.95
N THR A 33 17.91 35.29 -14.05
CA THR A 33 17.98 36.28 -12.98
C THR A 33 16.78 36.20 -12.05
N GLN A 34 16.96 36.61 -10.79
CA GLN A 34 15.86 36.71 -9.81
C GLN A 34 14.74 37.66 -10.29
N ALA A 35 15.11 38.75 -11.00
CA ALA A 35 14.15 39.67 -11.60
C ALA A 35 13.28 38.99 -12.66
N ALA A 36 13.87 38.13 -13.52
CA ALA A 36 13.15 37.38 -14.54
C ALA A 36 12.16 36.38 -13.92
N VAL A 37 12.55 35.64 -12.86
CA VAL A 37 11.65 34.75 -12.10
C VAL A 37 10.51 35.54 -11.47
N SER A 38 10.81 36.71 -10.89
CA SER A 38 9.80 37.59 -10.31
C SER A 38 8.77 38.07 -11.34
N MET A 39 9.23 38.47 -12.54
CA MET A 39 8.33 38.88 -13.63
C MET A 39 7.47 37.71 -14.14
N LYS A 40 8.05 36.53 -14.29
CA LYS A 40 7.30 35.31 -14.67
C LYS A 40 6.19 35.02 -13.69
N LEU A 41 6.47 35.07 -12.39
CA LEU A 41 5.47 34.82 -11.36
C LEU A 41 4.38 35.91 -11.36
N GLN A 42 4.72 37.17 -11.48
CA GLN A 42 3.74 38.27 -11.59
C GLN A 42 2.82 38.10 -12.80
N ARG A 43 3.38 37.68 -13.94
CA ARG A 43 2.59 37.39 -15.15
C ARG A 43 1.61 36.25 -14.94
N LEU A 44 2.03 35.19 -14.27
CA LEU A 44 1.16 34.06 -13.92
C LEU A 44 0.02 34.52 -13.00
N GLU A 45 0.34 35.25 -11.94
CA GLU A 45 -0.64 35.80 -10.98
C GLU A 45 -1.65 36.74 -11.67
N ALA A 46 -1.18 37.57 -12.64
CA ALA A 46 -2.03 38.42 -13.40
C ALA A 46 -3.01 37.67 -14.31
N VAL A 47 -2.56 36.59 -14.96
CA VAL A 47 -3.41 35.70 -15.77
C VAL A 47 -4.46 35.01 -14.93
N LEU A 48 -4.09 34.57 -13.72
CA LEU A 48 -5.00 33.88 -12.80
C LEU A 48 -5.90 34.84 -11.99
N GLY A 49 -5.57 36.12 -11.94
CA GLY A 49 -6.26 37.12 -11.13
C GLY A 49 -6.10 36.90 -9.64
N LYS A 50 -5.08 36.17 -9.21
CA LYS A 50 -4.86 35.76 -7.82
C LYS A 50 -3.38 35.83 -7.47
N ARG A 51 -3.07 36.18 -6.23
CA ARG A 51 -1.71 36.05 -5.69
C ARG A 51 -1.48 34.61 -5.24
N LEU A 52 -0.36 34.05 -5.67
CA LEU A 52 0.04 32.67 -5.33
C LEU A 52 1.12 32.62 -4.24
N VAL A 53 1.88 33.71 -4.12
CA VAL A 53 3.03 33.78 -3.22
C VAL A 53 3.02 35.06 -2.40
N GLU A 54 3.22 34.93 -1.10
CA GLU A 54 3.51 36.03 -0.18
C GLU A 54 5.00 36.24 -0.05
N ARG A 55 5.44 37.48 -0.18
CA ARG A 55 6.85 37.88 0.00
C ARG A 55 6.99 38.56 1.33
N SER A 56 7.84 38.02 2.19
CA SER A 56 8.38 38.74 3.33
C SER A 56 9.90 38.88 3.19
N PRO A 57 10.54 39.86 3.87
CA PRO A 57 11.99 40.00 3.81
C PRO A 57 12.78 38.75 4.26
N ARG A 58 12.12 37.82 4.94
CA ARG A 58 12.73 36.62 5.54
C ARG A 58 12.27 35.30 5.00
N ALA A 59 11.15 35.26 4.21
CA ALA A 59 10.59 34.00 3.72
C ALA A 59 9.66 34.21 2.53
N VAL A 60 9.62 33.24 1.65
CA VAL A 60 8.64 33.06 0.57
C VAL A 60 7.66 31.99 1.03
N ARG A 61 6.36 32.32 1.05
CA ARG A 61 5.28 31.39 1.44
C ARG A 61 4.21 31.36 0.38
N LEU A 62 3.56 30.23 0.24
CA LEU A 62 2.35 30.14 -0.61
C LEU A 62 1.17 30.81 0.09
N THR A 63 0.33 31.48 -0.68
CA THR A 63 -1.02 31.87 -0.26
C THR A 63 -1.93 30.64 -0.21
N ALA A 64 -3.16 30.78 0.30
CA ALA A 64 -4.16 29.71 0.22
C ALA A 64 -4.44 29.32 -1.24
N GLU A 65 -4.55 30.32 -2.13
CA GLU A 65 -4.72 30.13 -3.56
C GLU A 65 -3.50 29.48 -4.21
N GLY A 66 -2.29 29.83 -3.77
CA GLY A 66 -1.04 29.22 -4.21
C GLY A 66 -0.94 27.75 -3.83
N ALA A 67 -1.37 27.39 -2.63
CA ALA A 67 -1.41 26.00 -2.19
C ALA A 67 -2.40 25.16 -3.02
N VAL A 68 -3.57 25.69 -3.32
CA VAL A 68 -4.57 25.03 -4.20
C VAL A 68 -4.03 24.93 -5.64
N PHE A 69 -3.38 25.97 -6.14
CA PHE A 69 -2.84 25.96 -7.51
C PHE A 69 -1.63 25.05 -7.67
N LEU A 70 -0.89 24.77 -6.61
CA LEU A 70 0.35 23.95 -6.64
C LEU A 70 0.13 22.57 -7.27
N ASP A 71 -0.95 21.89 -6.90
CA ASP A 71 -1.26 20.56 -7.44
C ASP A 71 -1.64 20.62 -8.93
N SER A 72 -2.41 21.66 -9.32
CA SER A 72 -2.75 21.89 -10.72
C SER A 72 -1.53 22.24 -11.57
N ALA A 73 -0.60 23.03 -11.03
CA ALA A 73 0.64 23.39 -11.68
C ALA A 73 1.55 22.16 -11.90
N ARG A 74 1.67 21.29 -10.92
CA ARG A 74 2.41 20.02 -11.03
C ARG A 74 1.82 19.12 -12.12
N ALA A 75 0.48 18.95 -12.11
CA ALA A 75 -0.21 18.16 -13.11
C ALA A 75 0.00 18.70 -14.55
N LEU A 76 -0.04 20.03 -14.72
CA LEU A 76 0.22 20.68 -15.99
C LEU A 76 1.67 20.46 -16.48
N MET A 77 2.66 20.63 -15.59
CA MET A 77 4.07 20.38 -15.97
C MET A 77 4.32 18.92 -16.35
N GLN A 78 3.76 17.98 -15.61
CA GLN A 78 3.83 16.56 -15.98
C GLN A 78 3.20 16.29 -17.35
N ALA A 79 2.06 16.92 -17.67
CA ALA A 79 1.44 16.80 -18.99
C ALA A 79 2.30 17.42 -20.10
N HIS A 80 2.91 18.56 -19.83
CA HIS A 80 3.84 19.23 -20.74
C HIS A 80 5.07 18.36 -21.02
N ASP A 81 5.74 17.87 -19.98
CA ASP A 81 6.94 17.03 -20.10
C ASP A 81 6.64 15.75 -20.90
N ARG A 82 5.47 15.15 -20.69
CA ARG A 82 4.99 14.01 -21.50
C ARG A 82 4.83 14.38 -22.97
N ALA A 83 4.25 15.55 -23.27
CA ALA A 83 4.04 16.01 -24.63
C ALA A 83 5.35 16.32 -25.36
N VAL A 84 6.32 16.91 -24.66
CA VAL A 84 7.64 17.27 -25.21
C VAL A 84 8.53 16.04 -25.41
N SER A 85 8.51 15.10 -24.47
CA SER A 85 9.33 13.88 -24.55
C SER A 85 8.86 12.88 -25.60
N GLY A 86 7.68 13.06 -26.19
CA GLY A 86 7.09 12.11 -27.12
C GLY A 86 6.82 10.73 -26.49
N GLN A 87 7.04 10.59 -25.20
CA GLN A 87 6.72 9.37 -24.48
C GLN A 87 5.21 9.24 -24.42
N GLN A 88 4.70 8.11 -24.87
CA GLN A 88 3.36 7.67 -24.48
C GLN A 88 3.23 7.86 -22.96
N PRO A 89 2.06 8.24 -22.43
CA PRO A 89 1.91 8.44 -21.01
C PRO A 89 2.53 7.23 -20.32
N ALA A 90 3.60 7.45 -19.56
CA ALA A 90 4.17 6.40 -18.74
C ALA A 90 2.97 5.84 -17.97
N ARG A 91 2.65 4.55 -18.18
CA ARG A 91 1.53 3.92 -17.47
C ARG A 91 1.69 4.29 -16.03
N GLN A 92 0.77 5.06 -15.49
CA GLN A 92 0.81 5.40 -14.08
C GLN A 92 0.92 4.09 -13.33
N GLN A 93 1.98 3.91 -12.56
CA GLN A 93 2.20 2.69 -11.81
C GLN A 93 1.74 2.91 -10.37
N LEU A 94 0.91 2.00 -9.88
CA LEU A 94 0.57 1.88 -8.48
C LEU A 94 1.40 0.74 -7.87
N SER A 95 2.32 1.09 -6.97
CA SER A 95 3.14 0.13 -6.24
C SER A 95 2.43 -0.28 -4.95
N LEU A 96 1.91 -1.50 -4.92
CA LEU A 96 1.08 -2.04 -3.83
C LEU A 96 1.79 -3.19 -3.12
N GLY A 97 2.00 -3.06 -1.82
CA GLY A 97 2.42 -4.16 -0.97
C GLY A 97 1.22 -4.91 -0.40
N ILE A 98 1.22 -6.24 -0.44
CA ILE A 98 0.18 -7.06 0.20
C ILE A 98 0.87 -8.08 1.09
N SER A 99 0.54 -8.10 2.39
CA SER A 99 1.16 -9.09 3.27
C SER A 99 0.69 -10.49 2.90
N ASP A 100 1.61 -11.45 3.00
CA ASP A 100 1.42 -12.83 2.58
C ASP A 100 0.16 -13.48 3.19
N HIS A 101 -0.09 -13.22 4.47
CA HIS A 101 -1.32 -13.67 5.14
C HIS A 101 -2.58 -12.84 4.80
N ALA A 102 -2.46 -11.71 4.09
CA ALA A 102 -3.59 -10.92 3.61
C ALA A 102 -3.91 -11.19 2.13
N ALA A 103 -2.95 -11.70 1.36
CA ALA A 103 -3.15 -12.10 -0.02
C ALA A 103 -3.94 -13.42 -0.08
N GLY A 104 -5.16 -13.38 -0.59
CA GLY A 104 -6.07 -14.51 -0.65
C GLY A 104 -6.86 -14.58 -1.95
N PRO A 105 -7.94 -15.36 -1.99
CA PRO A 105 -8.77 -15.56 -3.20
C PRO A 105 -9.32 -14.25 -3.78
N GLU A 106 -9.49 -13.22 -2.95
CA GLU A 106 -9.97 -11.91 -3.36
C GLU A 106 -9.01 -11.16 -4.30
N LEU A 107 -7.76 -11.60 -4.42
CA LEU A 107 -6.80 -10.95 -5.31
C LEU A 107 -7.26 -11.00 -6.79
N VAL A 108 -7.86 -12.10 -7.23
CA VAL A 108 -8.34 -12.25 -8.61
C VAL A 108 -9.43 -11.23 -8.94
N PRO A 109 -10.59 -11.19 -8.25
CA PRO A 109 -11.64 -10.21 -8.55
C PRO A 109 -11.18 -8.77 -8.32
N LEU A 110 -10.21 -8.55 -7.45
CA LEU A 110 -9.60 -7.26 -7.22
C LEU A 110 -8.82 -6.78 -8.46
N LEU A 111 -7.98 -7.64 -9.03
CA LEU A 111 -7.22 -7.33 -10.24
C LEU A 111 -8.14 -7.12 -11.45
N GLU A 112 -9.17 -7.95 -11.63
CA GLU A 112 -10.19 -7.81 -12.68
C GLU A 112 -10.89 -6.45 -12.57
N ARG A 113 -11.34 -6.08 -11.38
CA ARG A 113 -12.03 -4.82 -11.15
C ARG A 113 -11.14 -3.60 -11.39
N LEU A 114 -9.88 -3.67 -10.94
CA LEU A 114 -8.89 -2.61 -11.20
C LEU A 114 -8.62 -2.46 -12.69
N HIS A 115 -8.47 -3.55 -13.42
CA HIS A 115 -8.26 -3.52 -14.87
C HIS A 115 -9.43 -2.86 -15.61
N LEU A 116 -10.67 -3.14 -15.19
CA LEU A 116 -11.89 -2.54 -15.79
C LEU A 116 -12.01 -1.04 -15.50
N VAL A 117 -11.69 -0.61 -14.27
CA VAL A 117 -11.89 0.79 -13.84
C VAL A 117 -10.70 1.67 -14.20
N SER A 118 -9.50 1.11 -14.24
CA SER A 118 -8.25 1.85 -14.46
C SER A 118 -7.32 1.12 -15.45
N PRO A 119 -7.74 0.93 -16.72
CA PRO A 119 -6.98 0.12 -17.70
C PRO A 119 -5.61 0.69 -18.04
N GLN A 120 -5.40 2.00 -17.81
CA GLN A 120 -4.11 2.68 -18.05
C GLN A 120 -3.16 2.62 -16.85
N LEU A 121 -3.64 2.14 -15.68
CA LEU A 121 -2.83 2.02 -14.49
C LEU A 121 -2.04 0.70 -14.51
N ALA A 122 -0.72 0.78 -14.51
CA ALA A 122 0.13 -0.38 -14.26
C ALA A 122 0.12 -0.68 -12.77
N LEU A 123 -0.09 -1.94 -12.39
CA LEU A 123 -0.03 -2.38 -11.01
C LEU A 123 1.24 -3.18 -10.77
N ALA A 124 2.07 -2.74 -9.84
CA ALA A 124 3.20 -3.51 -9.33
C ALA A 124 2.84 -4.02 -7.93
N VAL A 125 2.71 -5.35 -7.78
CA VAL A 125 2.35 -5.97 -6.50
C VAL A 125 3.57 -6.65 -5.91
N THR A 126 3.88 -6.30 -4.65
CA THR A 126 4.90 -6.96 -3.84
C THR A 126 4.23 -7.73 -2.71
N ILE A 127 4.54 -9.02 -2.60
CA ILE A 127 4.06 -9.86 -1.49
C ILE A 127 5.24 -10.14 -0.56
N ASP A 128 5.11 -9.77 0.72
CA ASP A 128 6.13 -10.01 1.75
C ASP A 128 5.48 -9.96 3.16
N PHE A 129 6.27 -10.03 4.21
CA PHE A 129 5.81 -9.87 5.58
C PHE A 129 5.34 -8.43 5.86
N SER A 130 4.29 -8.28 6.68
CA SER A 130 3.71 -6.97 7.02
C SER A 130 4.77 -5.95 7.44
N ARG A 131 5.75 -6.35 8.26
CA ARG A 131 6.80 -5.44 8.75
C ARG A 131 7.65 -4.89 7.63
N LYS A 132 8.15 -5.76 6.73
CA LYS A 132 8.97 -5.33 5.59
C LYS A 132 8.20 -4.40 4.65
N LEU A 133 6.93 -4.72 4.37
CA LEU A 133 6.08 -3.88 3.53
C LEU A 133 5.83 -2.51 4.15
N LEU A 134 5.66 -2.46 5.48
CA LEU A 134 5.50 -1.20 6.19
C LEU A 134 6.79 -0.35 6.17
N ASP A 135 7.95 -0.98 6.32
CA ASP A 135 9.24 -0.30 6.23
C ASP A 135 9.46 0.26 4.81
N ALA A 136 9.16 -0.50 3.75
CA ALA A 136 9.20 -0.04 2.35
C ALA A 136 8.19 1.08 2.08
N TYR A 137 6.97 0.98 2.62
CA TYR A 137 5.95 2.03 2.53
C TYR A 137 6.37 3.31 3.25
N ASP A 138 6.95 3.20 4.44
CA ASP A 138 7.43 4.36 5.19
C ASP A 138 8.61 5.03 4.48
N GLY A 139 9.47 4.23 3.83
CA GLY A 139 10.55 4.68 2.95
C GLY A 139 10.10 5.28 1.61
N GLY A 140 8.81 5.17 1.25
CA GLY A 140 8.28 5.72 0.00
C GLY A 140 8.48 4.83 -1.23
N GLU A 141 8.90 3.58 -1.06
CA GLU A 141 9.06 2.60 -2.15
C GLU A 141 7.71 2.03 -2.62
N LEU A 142 6.70 2.06 -1.74
CA LEU A 142 5.34 1.61 -2.00
C LEU A 142 4.34 2.75 -1.85
N ASP A 143 3.42 2.87 -2.79
CA ASP A 143 2.31 3.84 -2.77
C ASP A 143 1.26 3.49 -1.70
N ALA A 144 1.02 2.19 -1.54
CA ALA A 144 0.04 1.67 -0.58
C ALA A 144 0.41 0.26 -0.11
N VAL A 145 -0.10 -0.13 1.07
CA VAL A 145 0.09 -1.48 1.60
C VAL A 145 -1.19 -2.03 2.22
N ILE A 146 -1.47 -3.31 1.97
CA ILE A 146 -2.49 -4.10 2.66
C ILE A 146 -1.77 -5.05 3.61
N VAL A 147 -1.87 -4.79 4.90
CA VAL A 147 -1.10 -5.51 5.93
C VAL A 147 -1.98 -5.84 7.12
N ARG A 148 -1.55 -6.81 7.90
CA ARG A 148 -2.14 -7.04 9.21
C ARG A 148 -1.79 -5.89 10.15
N GLN A 149 -2.73 -5.57 11.04
CA GLN A 149 -2.51 -4.57 12.08
C GLN A 149 -1.26 -4.89 12.89
N GLU A 150 -0.28 -4.03 12.86
CA GLU A 150 0.93 -4.12 13.71
C GLU A 150 0.75 -3.33 15.01
N ALA A 151 1.35 -3.84 16.09
CA ALA A 151 1.34 -3.17 17.39
C ALA A 151 2.00 -1.77 17.29
N GLY A 152 1.33 -0.77 17.84
CA GLY A 152 1.82 0.61 17.84
C GLY A 152 1.53 1.41 16.57
N ARG A 153 1.15 0.77 15.44
CA ARG A 153 0.80 1.50 14.24
C ARG A 153 -0.64 2.00 14.30
N ARG A 154 -0.80 3.30 14.13
CA ARG A 154 -2.10 3.98 14.11
C ARG A 154 -2.48 4.38 12.69
N GLY A 155 -3.77 4.62 12.46
CA GLY A 155 -4.30 5.04 11.17
C GLY A 155 -4.50 3.87 10.19
N GLY A 156 -4.79 4.23 8.92
CA GLY A 156 -5.19 3.28 7.89
C GLY A 156 -6.68 2.98 7.90
N GLU A 157 -7.14 2.38 6.81
CA GLU A 157 -8.52 1.95 6.60
C GLU A 157 -8.65 0.47 6.92
N LYS A 158 -9.57 0.08 7.81
CA LYS A 158 -9.87 -1.33 8.07
C LYS A 158 -10.58 -1.93 6.84
N LEU A 159 -10.00 -2.97 6.27
CA LEU A 159 -10.61 -3.73 5.17
C LEU A 159 -11.46 -4.89 5.70
N THR A 160 -10.91 -5.67 6.61
CA THR A 160 -11.59 -6.81 7.24
C THR A 160 -10.93 -7.14 8.58
N GLU A 161 -11.43 -8.19 9.21
CA GLU A 161 -10.84 -8.83 10.38
C GLU A 161 -10.75 -10.33 10.13
N ASP A 162 -9.52 -10.85 10.09
CA ASP A 162 -9.25 -12.25 9.84
C ASP A 162 -9.21 -13.04 11.16
N GLU A 163 -9.95 -14.12 11.24
CA GLU A 163 -9.83 -15.13 12.28
C GLU A 163 -8.76 -16.16 11.89
N PHE A 164 -7.94 -16.56 12.84
CA PHE A 164 -6.90 -17.57 12.62
C PHE A 164 -7.33 -18.92 13.18
N GLY A 165 -6.93 -19.98 12.47
CA GLY A 165 -7.16 -21.38 12.86
C GLY A 165 -5.93 -22.25 12.63
N TRP A 166 -6.07 -23.51 13.01
CA TRP A 166 -5.07 -24.56 12.86
C TRP A 166 -5.49 -25.47 11.71
N PHE A 167 -4.96 -25.21 10.53
CA PHE A 167 -5.37 -25.90 9.32
C PHE A 167 -4.49 -27.09 8.98
N ALA A 168 -5.12 -28.24 8.76
CA ALA A 168 -4.43 -29.46 8.38
C ALA A 168 -5.26 -30.28 7.39
N SER A 169 -4.59 -31.17 6.66
CA SER A 169 -5.26 -32.21 5.88
C SER A 169 -5.98 -33.19 6.82
N PRO A 170 -7.16 -33.71 6.45
CA PRO A 170 -7.77 -34.85 7.15
C PRO A 170 -6.87 -36.08 7.25
N ARG A 171 -5.80 -36.12 6.46
CA ARG A 171 -4.81 -37.23 6.48
C ARG A 171 -3.77 -37.05 7.58
N LEU A 172 -3.66 -35.88 8.20
CA LEU A 172 -2.70 -35.65 9.28
C LEU A 172 -3.04 -36.53 10.49
N GLN A 173 -2.14 -37.42 10.84
CA GLN A 173 -2.29 -38.27 12.01
C GLN A 173 -1.52 -37.64 13.19
N TRP A 174 -2.17 -36.74 13.91
CA TRP A 174 -1.66 -36.16 15.14
C TRP A 174 -2.60 -36.50 16.30
N ARG A 175 -2.05 -36.67 17.49
CA ARG A 175 -2.81 -36.95 18.72
C ARG A 175 -2.28 -36.07 19.85
N PRO A 176 -3.16 -35.58 20.76
CA PRO A 176 -2.72 -34.89 21.96
C PRO A 176 -1.69 -35.68 22.75
N GLY A 177 -0.68 -34.99 23.31
CA GLY A 177 0.45 -35.59 24.02
C GLY A 177 1.68 -35.83 23.15
N VAL A 178 1.58 -35.72 21.84
CA VAL A 178 2.72 -35.73 20.92
C VAL A 178 2.97 -34.30 20.42
N SER A 179 4.25 -33.94 20.14
CA SER A 179 4.59 -32.63 19.56
C SER A 179 3.81 -32.38 18.28
N LEU A 180 3.14 -31.22 18.21
CA LEU A 180 2.37 -30.80 17.03
C LEU A 180 3.33 -30.41 15.91
N PRO A 181 3.30 -31.09 14.73
CA PRO A 181 4.12 -30.70 13.61
C PRO A 181 3.55 -29.45 12.96
N LEU A 182 4.34 -28.37 12.86
CA LEU A 182 3.95 -27.10 12.29
C LEU A 182 4.55 -26.90 10.91
N ALA A 183 3.73 -26.37 9.99
CA ALA A 183 4.14 -25.73 8.76
C ALA A 183 4.02 -24.22 8.93
N THR A 184 5.14 -23.53 8.98
CA THR A 184 5.20 -22.09 9.27
C THR A 184 5.98 -21.33 8.21
N LEU A 185 5.95 -20.02 8.29
CA LEU A 185 6.85 -19.14 7.57
C LEU A 185 8.04 -18.77 8.47
N ALA A 186 9.18 -18.53 7.85
CA ALA A 186 10.36 -18.06 8.57
C ALA A 186 10.10 -16.74 9.34
N PRO A 187 10.82 -16.46 10.43
CA PRO A 187 10.77 -15.14 11.07
C PRO A 187 11.11 -14.01 10.06
N PRO A 188 10.47 -12.84 10.17
CA PRO A 188 9.61 -12.35 11.26
C PRO A 188 8.09 -12.54 11.02
N CYS A 189 7.60 -13.74 10.75
CA CYS A 189 6.18 -13.98 10.54
C CYS A 189 5.37 -13.81 11.84
N GLY A 190 4.46 -12.83 11.87
CA GLY A 190 3.62 -12.54 13.03
C GLY A 190 2.61 -13.64 13.35
N VAL A 191 2.14 -14.41 12.34
CA VAL A 191 1.20 -15.54 12.55
C VAL A 191 1.93 -16.72 13.18
N ARG A 192 3.17 -17.00 12.75
CA ARG A 192 4.03 -17.97 13.42
C ARG A 192 4.23 -17.62 14.90
N ALA A 193 4.60 -16.37 15.18
CA ALA A 193 4.80 -15.90 16.55
C ALA A 193 3.53 -16.00 17.41
N LEU A 194 2.36 -15.76 16.80
CA LEU A 194 1.05 -15.93 17.46
C LEU A 194 0.80 -17.40 17.81
N ALA A 195 1.01 -18.31 16.84
CA ALA A 195 0.81 -19.75 16.99
C ALA A 195 1.72 -20.36 18.07
N VAL A 196 3.01 -20.06 17.98
CA VAL A 196 4.01 -20.55 18.95
C VAL A 196 3.67 -20.10 20.37
N ARG A 197 3.41 -18.80 20.57
CA ARG A 197 3.00 -18.28 21.89
C ARG A 197 1.74 -18.94 22.43
N ALA A 198 0.77 -19.26 21.57
CA ALA A 198 -0.46 -19.91 21.98
C ALA A 198 -0.22 -21.34 22.44
N LEU A 199 0.61 -22.11 21.74
CA LEU A 199 0.99 -23.48 22.10
C LEU A 199 1.82 -23.52 23.38
N ASP A 200 2.84 -22.65 23.49
CA ASP A 200 3.69 -22.55 24.67
C ASP A 200 2.84 -22.23 25.93
N LYS A 201 1.92 -21.27 25.82
CA LYS A 201 1.00 -20.92 26.91
C LYS A 201 0.08 -22.08 27.31
N ALA A 202 -0.31 -22.92 26.35
CA ALA A 202 -1.15 -24.08 26.57
C ALA A 202 -0.37 -25.32 27.02
N GLY A 203 0.96 -25.26 27.08
CA GLY A 203 1.80 -26.40 27.41
C GLY A 203 1.82 -27.50 26.34
N ILE A 204 1.47 -27.16 25.09
CA ILE A 204 1.44 -28.11 23.99
C ILE A 204 2.79 -28.10 23.28
N GLY A 205 3.50 -29.24 23.29
CA GLY A 205 4.74 -29.41 22.56
C GLY A 205 4.54 -29.30 21.06
N TRP A 206 5.47 -28.64 20.38
CA TRP A 206 5.44 -28.46 18.93
C TRP A 206 6.84 -28.56 18.32
N ASN A 207 6.89 -28.78 17.00
CA ASN A 207 8.14 -28.74 16.24
C ASN A 207 7.87 -28.20 14.84
N GLU A 208 8.84 -27.52 14.25
CA GLU A 208 8.75 -27.08 12.84
C GLU A 208 9.07 -28.29 11.93
N ALA A 209 8.02 -28.91 11.39
CA ALA A 209 8.13 -29.93 10.38
C ALA A 209 8.36 -29.38 8.98
N PHE A 210 7.96 -28.11 8.76
CA PHE A 210 8.14 -27.40 7.50
C PHE A 210 8.26 -25.89 7.74
N VAL A 211 9.23 -25.24 7.09
CA VAL A 211 9.38 -23.79 7.06
C VAL A 211 9.39 -23.33 5.61
N GLY A 212 8.34 -22.57 5.21
CA GLY A 212 8.17 -22.07 3.85
C GLY A 212 8.52 -20.59 3.69
N GLY A 213 8.75 -20.16 2.45
CA GLY A 213 8.95 -18.76 2.10
C GLY A 213 7.65 -17.97 1.98
N GLY A 214 6.47 -18.61 2.09
CA GLY A 214 5.18 -17.96 1.98
C GLY A 214 4.03 -18.90 2.38
N VAL A 215 2.85 -18.31 2.58
CA VAL A 215 1.64 -19.03 3.03
C VAL A 215 1.24 -20.17 2.10
N THR A 216 1.43 -20.01 0.79
CA THR A 216 1.14 -21.05 -0.20
C THR A 216 1.99 -22.31 0.03
N ALA A 217 3.27 -22.13 0.38
CA ALA A 217 4.16 -23.25 0.67
C ALA A 217 3.76 -23.95 1.98
N ALA A 218 3.43 -23.20 3.03
CA ALA A 218 2.94 -23.77 4.29
C ALA A 218 1.59 -24.51 4.10
N ALA A 219 0.69 -23.95 3.29
CA ALA A 219 -0.57 -24.60 2.94
C ALA A 219 -0.36 -25.91 2.14
N ALA A 220 0.59 -25.93 1.21
CA ALA A 220 0.94 -27.14 0.46
C ALA A 220 1.49 -28.25 1.38
N ALA A 221 2.34 -27.90 2.35
CA ALA A 221 2.84 -28.86 3.36
C ALA A 221 1.69 -29.42 4.21
N ALA A 222 0.74 -28.55 4.61
CA ALA A 222 -0.45 -28.99 5.35
C ALA A 222 -1.36 -29.89 4.49
N LEU A 223 -1.61 -29.53 3.22
CA LEU A 223 -2.39 -30.37 2.28
C LEU A 223 -1.76 -31.73 2.06
N ALA A 224 -0.44 -31.80 2.00
CA ALA A 224 0.29 -33.05 1.89
C ALA A 224 0.20 -33.93 3.15
N GLY A 225 -0.38 -33.42 4.24
CA GLY A 225 -0.49 -34.13 5.53
C GLY A 225 0.79 -34.16 6.35
N LEU A 226 1.76 -33.30 6.03
CA LEU A 226 3.05 -33.24 6.75
C LEU A 226 2.92 -32.51 8.10
N ALA A 227 2.07 -31.50 8.18
CA ALA A 227 2.04 -30.60 9.31
C ALA A 227 0.71 -29.83 9.42
N THR A 228 0.54 -29.12 10.52
CA THR A 228 -0.54 -28.16 10.75
C THR A 228 -0.04 -26.75 10.42
N ALA A 229 -0.77 -26.01 9.60
CA ALA A 229 -0.45 -24.63 9.25
C ALA A 229 -1.37 -23.64 9.98
N PRO A 230 -0.83 -22.75 10.83
CA PRO A 230 -1.58 -21.63 11.36
C PRO A 230 -1.77 -20.58 10.27
N MET A 231 -3.02 -20.25 9.92
CA MET A 231 -3.34 -19.24 8.90
C MET A 231 -4.71 -18.63 9.14
N ALA A 232 -4.97 -17.52 8.44
CA ALA A 232 -6.31 -16.93 8.42
C ALA A 232 -7.30 -17.90 7.75
N ARG A 233 -8.49 -18.04 8.34
CA ARG A 233 -9.56 -18.92 7.82
C ARG A 233 -9.92 -18.60 6.38
N ARG A 234 -9.96 -17.32 6.04
CA ARG A 234 -10.30 -16.80 4.70
C ARG A 234 -9.37 -17.30 3.58
N ILE A 235 -8.08 -17.49 3.90
CA ILE A 235 -7.06 -17.89 2.91
C ILE A 235 -6.73 -19.38 2.95
N ALA A 236 -7.39 -20.14 3.81
CA ALA A 236 -7.19 -21.58 3.88
C ALA A 236 -7.72 -22.25 2.60
N PRO A 237 -6.88 -22.97 1.84
CA PRO A 237 -7.33 -23.60 0.61
C PRO A 237 -8.28 -24.75 0.88
N LEU A 238 -9.10 -25.08 -0.14
CA LEU A 238 -9.94 -26.28 -0.11
C LEU A 238 -9.10 -27.53 0.14
N GLY A 239 -9.64 -28.44 0.95
CA GLY A 239 -8.95 -29.68 1.36
C GLY A 239 -8.24 -29.58 2.70
N LEU A 240 -8.11 -28.40 3.27
CA LEU A 240 -7.70 -28.22 4.67
C LEU A 240 -8.95 -28.05 5.55
N VAL A 241 -8.85 -28.55 6.78
CA VAL A 241 -9.85 -28.38 7.83
C VAL A 241 -9.22 -27.73 9.05
N ASP A 242 -9.99 -26.90 9.76
CA ASP A 242 -9.55 -26.36 11.04
C ASP A 242 -9.68 -27.45 12.12
N ILE A 243 -8.55 -28.02 12.49
CA ILE A 243 -8.48 -29.08 13.51
C ILE A 243 -8.49 -28.52 14.94
N GLY A 244 -8.33 -27.21 15.12
CA GLY A 244 -8.20 -26.57 16.42
C GLY A 244 -9.31 -26.96 17.40
N PRO A 245 -10.60 -26.76 17.06
CA PRO A 245 -11.73 -27.10 17.94
C PRO A 245 -11.80 -28.59 18.29
N ALA A 246 -11.62 -29.47 17.30
CA ALA A 246 -11.73 -30.92 17.48
C ALA A 246 -10.55 -31.52 18.28
N GLN A 247 -9.39 -30.91 18.22
CA GLN A 247 -8.15 -31.37 18.84
C GLN A 247 -7.80 -30.61 20.15
N GLY A 248 -8.65 -29.69 20.58
CA GLY A 248 -8.41 -28.90 21.80
C GLY A 248 -7.22 -27.94 21.70
N LEU A 249 -6.85 -27.50 20.47
CA LEU A 249 -5.78 -26.53 20.30
C LEU A 249 -6.22 -25.13 20.73
N PRO A 250 -5.30 -24.30 21.23
CA PRO A 250 -5.65 -22.95 21.72
C PRO A 250 -6.15 -22.05 20.59
N ARG A 251 -7.09 -21.18 20.89
CA ARG A 251 -7.57 -20.18 19.92
C ARG A 251 -6.46 -19.20 19.56
N LEU A 252 -6.30 -18.92 18.27
CA LEU A 252 -5.32 -17.97 17.77
C LEU A 252 -5.83 -16.53 17.74
N GLY A 253 -7.16 -16.34 17.92
CA GLY A 253 -7.79 -15.02 17.89
C GLY A 253 -7.94 -14.45 16.48
N SER A 254 -8.04 -13.12 16.39
CA SER A 254 -8.24 -12.38 15.15
C SER A 254 -7.20 -11.27 14.96
N SER A 255 -7.09 -10.74 13.75
CA SER A 255 -6.31 -9.54 13.44
C SER A 255 -6.97 -8.75 12.33
N LYS A 256 -6.96 -7.43 12.46
CA LYS A 256 -7.45 -6.53 11.40
C LYS A 256 -6.50 -6.54 10.21
N VAL A 257 -7.06 -6.51 9.02
CA VAL A 257 -6.35 -6.23 7.76
C VAL A 257 -6.57 -4.76 7.43
N MET A 258 -5.49 -4.02 7.27
CA MET A 258 -5.50 -2.57 7.12
C MET A 258 -4.91 -2.17 5.77
N LEU A 259 -5.53 -1.18 5.13
CA LEU A 259 -4.97 -0.47 3.99
C LEU A 259 -4.34 0.84 4.48
N HIS A 260 -3.06 1.03 4.21
CA HIS A 260 -2.38 2.32 4.39
C HIS A 260 -1.98 2.87 3.02
N SER A 261 -2.15 4.19 2.82
CA SER A 261 -1.78 4.88 1.58
C SER A 261 -1.31 6.30 1.86
N LYS A 262 -0.33 6.76 1.09
CA LYS A 262 0.16 8.16 1.04
C LYS A 262 -0.15 8.81 -0.32
N VAL A 263 -0.94 8.15 -1.15
CA VAL A 263 -1.25 8.59 -2.51
C VAL A 263 -2.12 9.84 -2.46
N SER A 264 -1.74 10.85 -3.25
CA SER A 264 -2.52 12.07 -3.51
C SER A 264 -3.03 12.17 -4.96
N ASP A 265 -2.48 11.37 -5.87
CA ASP A 265 -2.90 11.34 -7.29
C ASP A 265 -4.35 10.83 -7.41
N PRO A 266 -5.24 11.57 -8.11
CA PRO A 266 -6.66 11.22 -8.19
C PRO A 266 -6.94 9.83 -8.82
N ALA A 267 -6.15 9.44 -9.84
CA ALA A 267 -6.35 8.14 -10.51
C ALA A 267 -5.93 6.98 -9.61
N LYS A 268 -4.78 7.09 -8.95
CA LYS A 268 -4.33 6.12 -7.96
C LYS A 268 -5.29 6.04 -6.76
N LEU A 269 -5.81 7.18 -6.28
CA LEU A 269 -6.82 7.21 -5.21
C LEU A 269 -8.11 6.50 -5.61
N ALA A 270 -8.60 6.73 -6.84
CA ALA A 270 -9.78 6.03 -7.36
C ALA A 270 -9.54 4.52 -7.44
N ALA A 271 -8.37 4.10 -7.90
CA ALA A 271 -7.96 2.70 -7.92
C ALA A 271 -7.93 2.07 -6.52
N LEU A 272 -7.35 2.77 -5.53
CA LEU A 272 -7.30 2.29 -4.14
C LEU A 272 -8.69 2.19 -3.50
N ARG A 273 -9.60 3.13 -3.78
CA ARG A 273 -11.00 3.05 -3.32
C ARG A 273 -11.71 1.83 -3.92
N THR A 274 -11.52 1.59 -5.21
CA THR A 274 -12.07 0.41 -5.89
C THR A 274 -11.51 -0.86 -5.28
N LEU A 275 -10.21 -0.92 -5.03
CA LEU A 275 -9.51 -2.01 -4.37
C LEU A 275 -10.10 -2.28 -2.97
N ALA A 276 -10.21 -1.25 -2.13
CA ALA A 276 -10.74 -1.39 -0.79
C ALA A 276 -12.21 -1.86 -0.78
N ALA A 277 -13.04 -1.32 -1.67
CA ALA A 277 -14.44 -1.73 -1.81
C ALA A 277 -14.57 -3.18 -2.28
N THR A 278 -13.77 -3.59 -3.28
CA THR A 278 -13.77 -4.97 -3.80
C THR A 278 -13.29 -5.95 -2.74
N PHE A 279 -12.19 -5.62 -2.03
CA PHE A 279 -11.68 -6.46 -0.95
C PHE A 279 -12.77 -6.74 0.09
N ARG A 280 -13.46 -5.68 0.56
CA ARG A 280 -14.54 -5.83 1.54
C ARG A 280 -15.73 -6.65 1.01
N SER A 281 -16.12 -6.44 -0.25
CA SER A 281 -17.28 -7.14 -0.82
C SER A 281 -17.02 -8.63 -1.00
N VAL A 282 -15.83 -9.01 -1.45
CA VAL A 282 -15.46 -10.43 -1.63
C VAL A 282 -15.35 -11.14 -0.30
N VAL A 283 -14.73 -10.49 0.69
CA VAL A 283 -14.61 -11.08 2.04
C VAL A 283 -15.97 -11.21 2.74
N ALA A 284 -16.94 -10.33 2.47
CA ALA A 284 -18.30 -10.43 3.03
C ALA A 284 -19.15 -11.52 2.37
N ALA A 285 -18.78 -11.98 1.19
CA ALA A 285 -19.52 -12.99 0.41
C ALA A 285 -19.01 -14.45 0.62
N GLY A 286 -17.84 -14.63 1.23
CA GLY A 286 -17.23 -15.93 1.53
C GLY A 286 -17.31 -16.30 2.98
#